data_f384bd89ea5d0e30807924c0283707ef
#
_entry.id   f384bd89ea5d0e30807924c0283707ef
#
_cell.length_a   1.000
_cell.length_b   1.000
_cell.length_c   1.000
_cell.angle_alpha   90.00
_cell.angle_beta   90.00
_cell.angle_gamma   90.00
#
_symmetry.space_group_name_H-M   'P 1'
#
loop_
_entity.id
_entity.type
_entity.pdbx_description
1 polymer ?
#
loop_
_entity_poly.entity_id
_entity_poly.type
_entity_poly.pdbx_seq_one_letter_code
_entity_poly.pdbx_strand_id
1 'polypeptide(L)'
;AADTATTHRLLAPSHARLAAHDDAIVRAQITVAQIAAPTGEETERGGWVSRRYRDYGLDDIHTDDAGNVIGRRPGIADLEPVVICAHLDTVFPRETDLSIRRQGDRLVGPGINDNGRGIAVMLALASEIDGSRVRSRRPIEFVATTGEEGVGDLKGAKHYFAKRGRNAHATIALDGAGDERIIHRALGSRRFRISYSGPGGHSWAAFGAPNAVHAAAGAAARLAALSLPSVPRTTLSVGRIGGGLSVNSIPDSAWLEIDLRSTSSNHLDDFERVIRRIAQIAADEENAKRSLGTRMLTVSIESIGARPCGETSPDHQLVQSAIEATRLVGRHPDLALASTDANVPISQGIPAIAIGAGGRGGDAHTHAEWFDNVHGTIGVARALTIVMAAAGVA
;
A
#
# COMPACT_ATOMS: atom_id res chain seq x y z
N ALA A 1 -29.18 -11.22 -3.05
CA ALA A 1 -28.47 -10.81 -1.85
C ALA A 1 -29.34 -9.81 -1.09
N ALA A 2 -29.31 -9.84 0.26
CA ALA A 2 -29.93 -8.79 1.05
C ALA A 2 -29.26 -7.45 0.71
N ASP A 3 -30.03 -6.35 0.74
CA ASP A 3 -29.45 -5.02 0.60
C ASP A 3 -28.54 -4.68 1.80
N THR A 4 -27.71 -3.67 1.68
CA THR A 4 -26.76 -3.29 2.73
C THR A 4 -27.46 -2.90 4.03
N ALA A 5 -28.60 -2.22 3.97
CA ALA A 5 -29.37 -1.82 5.15
C ALA A 5 -29.94 -3.05 5.89
N THR A 6 -30.47 -4.02 5.15
CA THR A 6 -30.92 -5.30 5.72
C THR A 6 -29.75 -6.07 6.34
N THR A 7 -28.62 -6.16 5.64
CA THR A 7 -27.38 -6.78 6.16
C THR A 7 -26.96 -6.10 7.47
N HIS A 8 -26.92 -4.77 7.51
CA HIS A 8 -26.57 -4.03 8.73
C HIS A 8 -27.48 -4.36 9.91
N ARG A 9 -28.80 -4.43 9.69
CA ARG A 9 -29.79 -4.80 10.75
C ARG A 9 -29.55 -6.23 11.25
N LEU A 10 -29.32 -7.18 10.36
CA LEU A 10 -29.04 -8.58 10.72
C LEU A 10 -27.74 -8.70 11.56
N LEU A 11 -26.78 -7.82 11.37
CA LEU A 11 -25.51 -7.80 12.08
C LEU A 11 -25.56 -7.05 13.43
N ALA A 12 -26.71 -6.51 13.85
CA ALA A 12 -26.82 -5.76 15.12
C ALA A 12 -26.26 -6.53 16.34
N PRO A 13 -26.51 -7.86 16.52
CA PRO A 13 -25.87 -8.60 17.61
C PRO A 13 -24.34 -8.67 17.50
N SER A 14 -23.78 -8.78 16.29
CA SER A 14 -22.34 -8.78 16.04
C SER A 14 -21.72 -7.41 16.30
N HIS A 15 -22.39 -6.33 15.90
CA HIS A 15 -21.97 -4.98 16.22
C HIS A 15 -21.88 -4.75 17.73
N ALA A 16 -22.89 -5.21 18.48
CA ALA A 16 -22.90 -5.11 19.94
C ALA A 16 -21.76 -5.90 20.60
N ARG A 17 -21.46 -7.13 20.12
CA ARG A 17 -20.33 -7.92 20.62
C ARG A 17 -19.00 -7.26 20.31
N LEU A 18 -18.77 -6.78 19.08
CA LEU A 18 -17.56 -6.08 18.71
C LEU A 18 -17.36 -4.81 19.55
N ALA A 19 -18.43 -4.05 19.80
CA ALA A 19 -18.38 -2.89 20.66
C ALA A 19 -18.04 -3.25 22.12
N ALA A 20 -18.59 -4.35 22.64
CA ALA A 20 -18.27 -4.84 23.99
C ALA A 20 -16.82 -5.34 24.11
N HIS A 21 -16.16 -5.70 23.00
CA HIS A 21 -14.78 -6.15 22.94
C HIS A 21 -13.79 -5.07 22.44
N ASP A 22 -14.20 -3.82 22.38
CA ASP A 22 -13.39 -2.70 21.86
C ASP A 22 -12.01 -2.60 22.54
N ASP A 23 -11.97 -2.72 23.87
CA ASP A 23 -10.70 -2.74 24.61
C ASP A 23 -9.76 -3.90 24.17
N ALA A 24 -10.31 -5.05 23.78
CA ALA A 24 -9.52 -6.16 23.31
C ALA A 24 -8.95 -5.87 21.91
N ILE A 25 -9.71 -5.19 21.06
CA ILE A 25 -9.25 -4.74 19.74
C ILE A 25 -8.10 -3.74 19.89
N VAL A 26 -8.24 -2.76 20.78
CA VAL A 26 -7.17 -1.77 21.08
C VAL A 26 -5.93 -2.45 21.67
N ARG A 27 -6.09 -3.43 22.56
CA ARG A 27 -4.94 -4.20 23.05
C ARG A 27 -4.22 -4.99 21.95
N ALA A 28 -4.97 -5.61 21.05
CA ALA A 28 -4.39 -6.30 19.89
C ALA A 28 -3.64 -5.32 18.97
N GLN A 29 -4.17 -4.12 18.76
CA GLN A 29 -3.54 -3.05 18.00
C GLN A 29 -2.20 -2.62 18.63
N ILE A 30 -2.17 -2.38 19.94
CA ILE A 30 -0.93 -2.06 20.67
C ILE A 30 0.07 -3.21 20.54
N THR A 31 -0.38 -4.45 20.75
CA THR A 31 0.51 -5.62 20.71
C THR A 31 1.14 -5.80 19.33
N VAL A 32 0.36 -5.72 18.26
CA VAL A 32 0.89 -5.90 16.90
C VAL A 32 1.81 -4.75 16.48
N ALA A 33 1.51 -3.52 16.88
CA ALA A 33 2.38 -2.37 16.60
C ALA A 33 3.77 -2.51 17.25
N GLN A 34 3.85 -3.16 18.42
CA GLN A 34 5.10 -3.39 19.15
C GLN A 34 5.94 -4.57 18.62
N ILE A 35 5.46 -5.30 17.61
CA ILE A 35 6.23 -6.35 16.93
C ILE A 35 6.93 -5.72 15.73
N ALA A 36 8.26 -5.72 15.70
CA ALA A 36 9.00 -5.14 14.59
C ALA A 36 8.68 -5.86 13.26
N ALA A 37 8.37 -5.08 12.25
CA ALA A 37 8.07 -5.58 10.91
C ALA A 37 8.51 -4.54 9.85
N PRO A 38 9.80 -4.26 9.71
CA PRO A 38 10.28 -3.45 8.58
C PRO A 38 9.86 -4.10 7.26
N THR A 39 9.63 -3.31 6.23
CA THR A 39 9.31 -3.82 4.89
C THR A 39 10.34 -4.86 4.43
N GLY A 40 9.88 -6.08 4.18
CA GLY A 40 10.72 -7.25 3.83
C GLY A 40 11.15 -8.11 5.01
N GLU A 41 10.83 -7.75 6.25
CA GLU A 41 11.18 -8.47 7.47
C GLU A 41 9.97 -8.74 8.38
N GLU A 42 8.81 -9.03 7.81
CA GLU A 42 7.51 -9.14 8.48
C GLU A 42 7.28 -10.49 9.20
N THR A 43 8.22 -11.41 9.14
CA THR A 43 8.05 -12.81 9.59
C THR A 43 7.54 -12.93 11.03
N GLU A 44 8.04 -12.11 11.95
CA GLU A 44 7.68 -12.18 13.37
C GLU A 44 6.22 -11.75 13.59
N ARG A 45 5.85 -10.61 13.00
CA ARG A 45 4.48 -10.07 13.05
C ARG A 45 3.50 -10.99 12.34
N GLY A 46 3.88 -11.55 11.17
CA GLY A 46 3.11 -12.56 10.45
C GLY A 46 2.88 -13.82 11.29
N GLY A 47 3.91 -14.29 12.00
CA GLY A 47 3.81 -15.42 12.93
C GLY A 47 2.82 -15.15 14.06
N TRP A 48 2.77 -13.93 14.59
CA TRP A 48 1.78 -13.53 15.58
C TRP A 48 0.35 -13.56 15.01
N VAL A 49 0.14 -13.01 13.82
CA VAL A 49 -1.17 -13.03 13.13
C VAL A 49 -1.61 -14.48 12.86
N SER A 50 -0.69 -15.35 12.39
CA SER A 50 -0.97 -16.77 12.14
C SER A 50 -1.46 -17.50 13.41
N ARG A 51 -0.87 -17.20 14.58
CA ARG A 51 -1.38 -17.72 15.86
C ARG A 51 -2.79 -17.24 16.16
N ARG A 52 -3.10 -15.95 15.96
CA ARG A 52 -4.46 -15.41 16.14
C ARG A 52 -5.48 -16.11 15.24
N TYR A 53 -5.12 -16.35 13.98
CA TYR A 53 -6.00 -17.08 13.06
C TYR A 53 -6.33 -18.49 13.58
N ARG A 54 -5.33 -19.20 14.14
CA ARG A 54 -5.57 -20.51 14.77
C ARG A 54 -6.46 -20.42 16.01
N ASP A 55 -6.18 -19.44 16.88
CA ASP A 55 -6.99 -19.21 18.09
C ASP A 55 -8.46 -18.93 17.75
N TYR A 56 -8.71 -18.28 16.61
CA TYR A 56 -10.05 -18.00 16.11
C TYR A 56 -10.65 -19.14 15.27
N GLY A 57 -9.91 -20.23 15.06
CA GLY A 57 -10.37 -21.40 14.31
C GLY A 57 -10.62 -21.13 12.83
N LEU A 58 -9.76 -20.34 12.17
CA LEU A 58 -9.77 -20.24 10.72
C LEU A 58 -9.26 -21.52 10.08
N ASP A 59 -9.77 -21.82 8.90
CA ASP A 59 -9.29 -22.92 8.06
C ASP A 59 -8.15 -22.47 7.15
N ASP A 60 -7.42 -23.42 6.58
CA ASP A 60 -6.40 -23.22 5.53
C ASP A 60 -5.39 -22.12 5.89
N ILE A 61 -4.90 -22.17 7.14
CA ILE A 61 -3.92 -21.19 7.64
C ILE A 61 -2.53 -21.53 7.14
N HIS A 62 -1.95 -20.66 6.33
CA HIS A 62 -0.58 -20.84 5.83
C HIS A 62 0.09 -19.49 5.53
N THR A 63 1.40 -19.55 5.33
CA THR A 63 2.19 -18.43 4.82
C THR A 63 2.59 -18.75 3.38
N ASP A 64 2.35 -17.84 2.44
CA ASP A 64 2.72 -18.01 1.04
C ASP A 64 4.20 -17.65 0.77
N ASP A 65 4.65 -17.82 -0.49
CA ASP A 65 6.04 -17.55 -0.90
C ASP A 65 6.44 -16.06 -0.79
N ALA A 66 5.48 -15.15 -0.71
CA ALA A 66 5.74 -13.73 -0.50
C ALA A 66 5.83 -13.35 0.98
N GLY A 67 5.40 -14.25 1.87
CA GLY A 67 5.32 -14.05 3.31
C GLY A 67 3.94 -13.59 3.81
N ASN A 68 2.93 -13.51 2.92
CA ASN A 68 1.56 -13.20 3.34
C ASN A 68 1.04 -14.31 4.25
N VAL A 69 0.31 -13.93 5.30
CA VAL A 69 -0.38 -14.88 6.16
C VAL A 69 -1.85 -14.92 5.78
N ILE A 70 -2.31 -16.10 5.38
CA ILE A 70 -3.65 -16.33 4.87
C ILE A 70 -4.41 -17.23 5.83
N GLY A 71 -5.69 -16.92 6.05
CA GLY A 71 -6.63 -17.77 6.78
C GLY A 71 -8.01 -17.65 6.13
N ARG A 72 -8.83 -18.69 6.20
CA ARG A 72 -10.12 -18.77 5.50
C ARG A 72 -11.27 -19.09 6.45
N ARG A 73 -12.39 -18.42 6.24
CA ARG A 73 -13.71 -18.83 6.72
C ARG A 73 -14.50 -19.43 5.57
N PRO A 74 -14.97 -20.68 5.65
CA PRO A 74 -15.82 -21.27 4.63
C PRO A 74 -17.16 -20.52 4.57
N GLY A 75 -17.67 -20.34 3.36
CA GLY A 75 -19.05 -19.92 3.13
C GLY A 75 -20.01 -21.11 3.18
N ILE A 76 -21.32 -20.84 3.15
CA ILE A 76 -22.31 -21.92 3.00
C ILE A 76 -22.41 -22.42 1.55
N ALA A 77 -21.84 -21.71 0.59
CA ALA A 77 -21.78 -22.07 -0.82
C ALA A 77 -20.33 -22.02 -1.31
N ASP A 78 -20.01 -22.91 -2.24
CA ASP A 78 -18.72 -22.91 -2.94
C ASP A 78 -18.72 -21.87 -4.07
N LEU A 79 -18.35 -20.65 -3.68
CA LEU A 79 -18.30 -19.46 -4.53
C LEU A 79 -16.94 -18.80 -4.41
N GLU A 80 -16.65 -17.87 -5.32
CA GLU A 80 -15.43 -17.05 -5.23
C GLU A 80 -15.41 -16.26 -3.91
N PRO A 81 -14.25 -16.18 -3.24
CA PRO A 81 -14.14 -15.57 -1.92
C PRO A 81 -14.25 -14.04 -1.97
N VAL A 82 -14.68 -13.47 -0.85
CA VAL A 82 -14.40 -12.08 -0.51
C VAL A 82 -13.07 -12.03 0.24
N VAL A 83 -12.19 -11.12 -0.14
CA VAL A 83 -10.87 -10.96 0.49
C VAL A 83 -10.87 -9.73 1.39
N ILE A 84 -10.40 -9.90 2.60
CA ILE A 84 -10.06 -8.82 3.53
C ILE A 84 -8.56 -8.82 3.70
N CYS A 85 -7.91 -7.69 3.46
CA CYS A 85 -6.47 -7.59 3.67
C CYS A 85 -6.08 -6.40 4.55
N ALA A 86 -4.92 -6.54 5.23
CA ALA A 86 -4.26 -5.49 5.97
C ALA A 86 -2.75 -5.77 5.93
N HIS A 87 -1.92 -4.75 5.69
CA HIS A 87 -0.49 -4.98 5.56
C HIS A 87 0.22 -5.12 6.91
N LEU A 88 1.24 -5.99 6.91
CA LEU A 88 2.04 -6.32 8.08
C LEU A 88 3.17 -5.32 8.31
N ASP A 89 3.75 -4.81 7.23
CA ASP A 89 4.97 -4.02 7.29
C ASP A 89 4.75 -2.59 7.78
N THR A 90 5.85 -1.97 8.14
CA THR A 90 5.95 -0.55 8.45
C THR A 90 7.22 0.02 7.83
N VAL A 91 7.27 1.35 7.67
CA VAL A 91 8.46 2.07 7.17
C VAL A 91 9.60 2.12 8.18
N PHE A 92 9.38 1.67 9.41
CA PHE A 92 10.36 1.82 10.50
C PHE A 92 11.41 0.71 10.48
N PRO A 93 12.71 1.08 10.60
CA PRO A 93 13.80 0.12 10.80
C PRO A 93 13.60 -0.76 12.05
N ARG A 94 14.24 -1.93 12.06
CA ARG A 94 14.11 -2.92 13.16
C ARG A 94 14.54 -2.39 14.52
N GLU A 95 15.49 -1.45 14.54
CA GLU A 95 16.06 -0.86 15.74
C GLU A 95 15.17 0.25 16.34
N THR A 96 14.07 0.59 15.68
CA THR A 96 13.15 1.63 16.14
C THR A 96 12.52 1.24 17.47
N ASP A 97 12.49 2.17 18.42
CA ASP A 97 11.68 2.00 19.63
C ASP A 97 10.19 2.03 19.29
N LEU A 98 9.56 0.86 19.38
CA LEU A 98 8.15 0.64 19.10
C LEU A 98 7.27 0.75 20.35
N SER A 99 7.76 1.34 21.41
CA SER A 99 6.99 1.58 22.64
C SER A 99 5.77 2.46 22.35
N ILE A 100 4.58 1.95 22.64
CA ILE A 100 3.34 2.73 22.52
C ILE A 100 3.06 3.45 23.84
N ARG A 101 3.02 4.76 23.79
CA ARG A 101 2.76 5.63 24.94
C ARG A 101 1.30 6.09 24.93
N ARG A 102 0.69 6.14 26.11
CA ARG A 102 -0.64 6.71 26.28
C ARG A 102 -0.53 8.16 26.71
N GLN A 103 -1.19 9.07 26.00
CA GLN A 103 -1.31 10.49 26.31
C GLN A 103 -2.81 10.86 26.42
N GLY A 104 -3.38 10.73 27.62
CA GLY A 104 -4.83 10.75 27.80
C GLY A 104 -5.48 9.56 27.09
N ASP A 105 -6.39 9.84 26.18
CA ASP A 105 -7.06 8.81 25.35
C ASP A 105 -6.26 8.45 24.10
N ARG A 106 -5.23 9.23 23.77
CA ARG A 106 -4.38 9.03 22.60
C ARG A 106 -3.30 7.98 22.84
N LEU A 107 -3.12 7.10 21.86
CA LEU A 107 -1.98 6.21 21.75
C LEU A 107 -0.97 6.84 20.78
N VAL A 108 0.31 6.88 21.17
CA VAL A 108 1.38 7.48 20.37
C VAL A 108 2.53 6.50 20.24
N GLY A 109 2.94 6.21 19.03
CA GLY A 109 4.08 5.37 18.69
C GLY A 109 4.04 4.85 17.27
N PRO A 110 5.18 4.41 16.73
CA PRO A 110 5.34 3.94 15.37
C PRO A 110 4.40 2.79 15.01
N GLY A 111 3.70 2.87 13.87
CA GLY A 111 2.85 1.79 13.36
C GLY A 111 1.57 1.54 14.16
N ILE A 112 1.24 2.40 15.14
CA ILE A 112 0.00 2.24 15.94
C ILE A 112 -1.26 2.43 15.08
N ASN A 113 -1.20 3.29 14.10
CA ASN A 113 -2.27 3.55 13.15
C ASN A 113 -2.03 2.80 11.85
N ASP A 114 -0.87 2.97 11.24
CA ASP A 114 -0.46 2.44 9.95
C ASP A 114 0.53 1.27 10.12
N ASN A 115 0.13 -0.01 10.05
CA ASN A 115 -1.23 -0.48 9.90
C ASN A 115 -1.67 -1.36 11.10
N GLY A 116 -1.21 -1.04 12.31
CA GLY A 116 -1.61 -1.75 13.54
C GLY A 116 -3.14 -1.76 13.73
N ARG A 117 -3.82 -0.66 13.35
CA ARG A 117 -5.28 -0.56 13.43
C ARG A 117 -5.97 -1.47 12.42
N GLY A 118 -5.56 -1.49 11.17
CA GLY A 118 -6.12 -2.35 10.13
C GLY A 118 -6.01 -3.83 10.48
N ILE A 119 -4.82 -4.26 10.95
CA ILE A 119 -4.59 -5.64 11.40
C ILE A 119 -5.50 -6.00 12.57
N ALA A 120 -5.58 -5.16 13.60
CA ALA A 120 -6.41 -5.43 14.78
C ALA A 120 -7.89 -5.59 14.43
N VAL A 121 -8.40 -4.75 13.53
CA VAL A 121 -9.79 -4.84 13.07
C VAL A 121 -10.01 -6.05 12.18
N MET A 122 -9.08 -6.36 11.26
CA MET A 122 -9.13 -7.60 10.48
C MET A 122 -9.25 -8.84 11.38
N LEU A 123 -8.46 -8.90 12.45
CA LEU A 123 -8.51 -9.99 13.43
C LEU A 123 -9.83 -10.01 14.21
N ALA A 124 -10.37 -8.85 14.57
CA ALA A 124 -11.68 -8.77 15.22
C ALA A 124 -12.81 -9.29 14.32
N LEU A 125 -12.78 -8.95 13.03
CA LEU A 125 -13.71 -9.50 12.03
C LEU A 125 -13.54 -11.00 11.87
N ALA A 126 -12.29 -11.50 11.82
CA ALA A 126 -12.03 -12.94 11.73
C ALA A 126 -12.56 -13.73 12.93
N SER A 127 -12.50 -13.14 14.13
CA SER A 127 -13.07 -13.72 15.34
C SER A 127 -14.60 -13.68 15.37
N GLU A 128 -15.23 -12.62 14.84
CA GLU A 128 -16.67 -12.44 14.86
C GLU A 128 -17.38 -13.26 13.77
N ILE A 129 -16.79 -13.35 12.59
CA ILE A 129 -17.31 -14.14 11.47
C ILE A 129 -16.95 -15.60 11.70
N ASP A 130 -17.71 -16.29 12.52
CA ASP A 130 -17.60 -17.71 12.77
C ASP A 130 -18.96 -18.41 12.60
N GLY A 131 -18.94 -19.72 12.42
CA GLY A 131 -20.15 -20.49 12.12
C GLY A 131 -21.20 -20.49 13.24
N SER A 132 -20.86 -20.02 14.45
CA SER A 132 -21.75 -19.98 15.60
C SER A 132 -22.41 -18.60 15.80
N ARG A 133 -21.86 -17.56 15.20
CA ARG A 133 -22.28 -16.15 15.41
C ARG A 133 -22.88 -15.54 14.16
N VAL A 134 -22.10 -15.45 13.09
CA VAL A 134 -22.56 -14.97 11.80
C VAL A 134 -21.93 -15.80 10.68
N ARG A 135 -22.73 -16.20 9.72
CA ARG A 135 -22.27 -17.00 8.56
C ARG A 135 -22.38 -16.20 7.29
N SER A 136 -21.44 -16.40 6.41
CA SER A 136 -21.42 -15.79 5.08
C SER A 136 -21.84 -16.79 4.01
N ARG A 137 -22.45 -16.32 2.94
CA ARG A 137 -22.75 -17.14 1.76
C ARG A 137 -21.49 -17.52 1.01
N ARG A 138 -20.61 -16.54 0.75
CA ARG A 138 -19.30 -16.76 0.12
C ARG A 138 -18.22 -17.05 1.17
N PRO A 139 -17.18 -17.79 0.83
CA PRO A 139 -16.00 -17.85 1.67
C PRO A 139 -15.40 -16.44 1.87
N ILE A 140 -14.73 -16.25 3.01
CA ILE A 140 -13.97 -15.03 3.30
C ILE A 140 -12.53 -15.42 3.55
N GLU A 141 -11.58 -14.79 2.85
CA GLU A 141 -10.15 -14.94 3.08
C GLU A 141 -9.60 -13.69 3.77
N PHE A 142 -8.88 -13.93 4.87
CA PHE A 142 -8.19 -12.92 5.65
C PHE A 142 -6.71 -13.00 5.29
N VAL A 143 -6.17 -11.93 4.73
CA VAL A 143 -4.81 -11.88 4.19
C VAL A 143 -4.02 -10.76 4.86
N ALA A 144 -3.09 -11.12 5.73
CA ALA A 144 -2.10 -10.18 6.22
C ALA A 144 -0.98 -10.08 5.19
N THR A 145 -0.91 -8.98 4.48
CA THR A 145 -0.03 -8.76 3.33
C THR A 145 1.35 -8.27 3.74
N THR A 146 2.37 -8.58 2.95
CA THR A 146 3.75 -8.10 3.13
C THR A 146 4.12 -7.03 2.11
N GLY A 147 5.03 -6.12 2.49
CA GLY A 147 5.65 -5.18 1.56
C GLY A 147 4.66 -4.23 0.90
N GLU A 148 3.68 -3.70 1.65
CA GLU A 148 2.84 -2.61 1.16
C GLU A 148 3.67 -1.34 1.00
N GLU A 149 4.53 -1.06 1.97
CA GLU A 149 5.22 0.20 2.13
C GLU A 149 6.42 0.38 1.19
N GLY A 150 6.65 1.62 0.81
CA GLY A 150 7.88 2.11 0.21
C GLY A 150 8.49 1.21 -0.88
N VAL A 151 9.62 0.60 -0.55
CA VAL A 151 10.37 -0.30 -1.43
C VAL A 151 9.76 -1.69 -1.58
N GLY A 152 8.83 -2.06 -0.73
CA GLY A 152 8.08 -3.31 -0.82
C GLY A 152 7.15 -3.36 -2.03
N ASP A 153 6.68 -2.20 -2.48
CA ASP A 153 6.00 -2.01 -3.77
C ASP A 153 4.79 -2.94 -3.96
N LEU A 154 4.00 -3.13 -2.90
CA LEU A 154 2.82 -4.02 -2.86
C LEU A 154 3.17 -5.50 -3.15
N LYS A 155 4.35 -5.95 -2.75
CA LYS A 155 4.86 -7.30 -3.06
C LYS A 155 3.87 -8.40 -2.68
N GLY A 156 3.34 -8.34 -1.48
CA GLY A 156 2.39 -9.34 -0.95
C GLY A 156 1.09 -9.36 -1.76
N ALA A 157 0.48 -8.20 -1.97
CA ALA A 157 -0.73 -8.08 -2.77
C ALA A 157 -0.52 -8.55 -4.21
N LYS A 158 0.57 -8.13 -4.87
CA LYS A 158 0.93 -8.60 -6.22
C LYS A 158 1.02 -10.12 -6.30
N HIS A 159 1.71 -10.75 -5.32
CA HIS A 159 1.85 -12.21 -5.28
C HIS A 159 0.50 -12.90 -5.07
N TYR A 160 -0.27 -12.45 -4.08
CA TYR A 160 -1.56 -13.04 -3.74
C TYR A 160 -2.55 -12.97 -4.90
N PHE A 161 -2.74 -11.79 -5.50
CA PHE A 161 -3.69 -11.59 -6.61
C PHE A 161 -3.21 -12.16 -7.94
N ALA A 162 -1.93 -12.41 -8.13
CA ALA A 162 -1.44 -13.15 -9.31
C ALA A 162 -1.73 -14.66 -9.23
N LYS A 163 -1.98 -15.20 -8.04
CA LYS A 163 -2.20 -16.65 -7.79
C LYS A 163 -3.59 -16.91 -7.20
N ARG A 164 -3.67 -16.96 -5.88
CA ARG A 164 -4.86 -17.39 -5.14
C ARG A 164 -6.02 -16.38 -5.24
N GLY A 165 -5.74 -15.11 -5.13
CA GLY A 165 -6.74 -14.04 -5.14
C GLY A 165 -7.24 -13.63 -6.51
N ARG A 166 -6.72 -14.21 -7.61
CA ARG A 166 -7.05 -13.79 -8.99
C ARG A 166 -8.52 -13.87 -9.35
N ASN A 167 -9.29 -14.70 -8.66
CA ASN A 167 -10.73 -14.88 -8.89
C ASN A 167 -11.55 -14.36 -7.70
N ALA A 168 -11.01 -13.47 -6.88
CA ALA A 168 -11.76 -12.92 -5.76
C ALA A 168 -13.03 -12.19 -6.25
N HIS A 169 -14.14 -12.41 -5.55
CA HIS A 169 -15.40 -11.73 -5.86
C HIS A 169 -15.33 -10.23 -5.56
N ALA A 170 -14.70 -9.88 -4.45
CA ALA A 170 -14.44 -8.50 -4.03
C ALA A 170 -13.28 -8.48 -3.04
N THR A 171 -12.62 -7.33 -2.92
CA THR A 171 -11.54 -7.11 -1.96
C THR A 171 -11.79 -5.86 -1.13
N ILE A 172 -11.59 -5.96 0.18
CA ILE A 172 -11.64 -4.84 1.11
C ILE A 172 -10.30 -4.77 1.85
N ALA A 173 -9.49 -3.76 1.55
CA ALA A 173 -8.28 -3.46 2.30
C ALA A 173 -8.62 -2.59 3.52
N LEU A 174 -8.11 -2.97 4.69
CA LEU A 174 -8.19 -2.18 5.91
C LEU A 174 -6.85 -1.47 6.10
N ASP A 175 -6.88 -0.14 6.05
CA ASP A 175 -5.66 0.66 6.02
C ASP A 175 -5.82 1.91 6.88
N GLY A 176 -5.15 1.89 8.04
CA GLY A 176 -5.17 2.94 9.04
C GLY A 176 -6.53 3.19 9.70
N ALA A 177 -6.61 4.32 10.37
CA ALA A 177 -7.83 4.80 11.03
C ALA A 177 -8.80 5.47 10.03
N GLY A 178 -9.99 5.76 10.52
CA GLY A 178 -11.03 6.50 9.80
C GLY A 178 -12.31 5.71 9.59
N ASP A 179 -13.40 6.43 9.43
CA ASP A 179 -14.75 5.86 9.33
C ASP A 179 -15.59 6.47 8.19
N GLU A 180 -14.99 7.30 7.33
CA GLU A 180 -15.68 8.02 6.23
C GLU A 180 -15.10 7.69 4.85
N ARG A 181 -13.77 7.65 4.72
CA ARG A 181 -13.09 7.47 3.43
C ARG A 181 -13.37 6.09 2.85
N ILE A 182 -13.60 6.09 1.52
CA ILE A 182 -13.76 4.91 0.66
C ILE A 182 -12.81 5.11 -0.52
N ILE A 183 -11.65 4.50 -0.46
CA ILE A 183 -10.66 4.57 -1.52
C ILE A 183 -11.07 3.56 -2.59
N HIS A 184 -11.67 4.04 -3.67
CA HIS A 184 -12.12 3.23 -4.80
C HIS A 184 -11.30 3.47 -6.06
N ARG A 185 -10.38 4.45 -6.02
CA ARG A 185 -9.45 4.79 -7.10
C ARG A 185 -8.03 4.55 -6.64
N ALA A 186 -7.29 3.82 -7.46
CA ALA A 186 -5.91 3.46 -7.22
C ALA A 186 -4.96 4.46 -7.89
N LEU A 187 -4.11 5.12 -7.09
CA LEU A 187 -3.04 5.97 -7.61
C LEU A 187 -1.85 5.09 -8.00
N GLY A 188 -1.57 5.02 -9.27
CA GLY A 188 -0.40 4.30 -9.79
C GLY A 188 0.88 5.11 -9.69
N SER A 189 2.01 4.40 -9.65
CA SER A 189 3.34 5.00 -9.71
C SER A 189 4.31 4.18 -10.55
N ARG A 190 5.34 4.87 -11.10
CA ARG A 190 6.54 4.27 -11.67
C ARG A 190 7.73 4.94 -11.01
N ARG A 191 8.62 4.15 -10.45
CA ARG A 191 9.83 4.63 -9.79
C ARG A 191 11.04 4.08 -10.51
N PHE A 192 11.99 4.95 -10.82
CA PHE A 192 13.20 4.58 -11.57
C PHE A 192 14.44 5.09 -10.88
N ARG A 193 15.49 4.26 -10.93
CA ARG A 193 16.87 4.71 -10.72
C ARG A 193 17.57 4.77 -12.07
N ILE A 194 18.03 5.96 -12.45
CA ILE A 194 18.84 6.19 -13.65
C ILE A 194 20.28 6.34 -13.18
N SER A 195 21.17 5.50 -13.68
CA SER A 195 22.59 5.52 -13.32
C SER A 195 23.44 5.75 -14.56
N TYR A 196 24.39 6.67 -14.45
CA TYR A 196 25.40 6.99 -15.46
C TYR A 196 26.76 6.49 -15.00
N SER A 197 27.50 5.82 -15.90
CA SER A 197 28.82 5.30 -15.62
C SER A 197 29.80 5.68 -16.75
N GLY A 198 30.91 6.32 -16.41
CA GLY A 198 31.89 6.83 -17.31
C GLY A 198 33.32 6.41 -16.97
N PRO A 199 34.36 6.95 -17.68
CA PRO A 199 35.73 6.61 -17.43
C PRO A 199 36.29 7.20 -16.12
N GLY A 200 35.78 8.36 -15.67
CA GLY A 200 36.34 9.12 -14.58
C GLY A 200 37.71 9.72 -14.91
N GLY A 201 38.33 10.38 -13.94
CA GLY A 201 39.70 10.85 -14.07
C GLY A 201 40.00 12.16 -13.33
N HIS A 202 41.27 12.60 -13.40
CA HIS A 202 41.68 13.89 -12.85
C HIS A 202 41.11 15.03 -13.70
N SER A 203 40.48 16.03 -13.11
CA SER A 203 39.75 17.09 -13.83
C SER A 203 40.55 17.85 -14.84
N TRP A 204 41.86 18.00 -14.63
CA TRP A 204 42.79 18.62 -15.57
C TRP A 204 43.38 17.60 -16.58
N ALA A 205 43.94 16.51 -16.09
CA ALA A 205 44.70 15.57 -16.94
C ALA A 205 43.77 14.73 -17.85
N ALA A 206 42.57 14.42 -17.42
CA ALA A 206 41.56 13.69 -18.18
C ALA A 206 40.44 14.62 -18.74
N PHE A 207 40.71 15.92 -18.86
CA PHE A 207 39.75 16.86 -19.43
C PHE A 207 39.33 16.41 -20.84
N GLY A 208 37.98 16.38 -21.07
CA GLY A 208 37.39 15.80 -22.28
C GLY A 208 36.91 14.36 -22.10
N ALA A 209 37.08 13.74 -20.92
CA ALA A 209 36.35 12.56 -20.56
C ALA A 209 34.88 12.92 -20.23
N PRO A 210 33.89 12.09 -20.64
CA PRO A 210 32.50 12.35 -20.34
C PRO A 210 32.24 12.25 -18.83
N ASN A 211 31.43 13.18 -18.32
CA ASN A 211 31.19 13.40 -16.90
C ASN A 211 29.80 12.88 -16.50
N ALA A 212 29.79 11.88 -15.64
CA ALA A 212 28.54 11.25 -15.19
C ALA A 212 27.60 12.23 -14.45
N VAL A 213 28.15 13.16 -13.65
CA VAL A 213 27.36 14.18 -12.94
C VAL A 213 26.72 15.18 -13.90
N HIS A 214 27.43 15.59 -14.96
CA HIS A 214 26.87 16.46 -16.00
C HIS A 214 25.66 15.79 -16.70
N ALA A 215 25.78 14.49 -17.04
CA ALA A 215 24.70 13.75 -17.64
C ALA A 215 23.49 13.64 -16.69
N ALA A 216 23.71 13.31 -15.41
CA ALA A 216 22.65 13.24 -14.41
C ALA A 216 21.97 14.60 -14.20
N ALA A 217 22.73 15.69 -14.09
CA ALA A 217 22.21 17.05 -13.97
C ALA A 217 21.39 17.47 -15.21
N GLY A 218 21.90 17.15 -16.42
CA GLY A 218 21.21 17.41 -17.68
C GLY A 218 19.88 16.65 -17.79
N ALA A 219 19.83 15.39 -17.34
CA ALA A 219 18.61 14.60 -17.26
C ALA A 219 17.64 15.21 -16.26
N ALA A 220 18.10 15.53 -15.04
CA ALA A 220 17.25 16.13 -14.00
C ALA A 220 16.63 17.46 -14.44
N ALA A 221 17.42 18.33 -15.10
CA ALA A 221 16.90 19.60 -15.61
C ALA A 221 15.81 19.42 -16.67
N ARG A 222 15.97 18.45 -17.60
CA ARG A 222 14.95 18.15 -18.60
C ARG A 222 13.68 17.55 -18.00
N LEU A 223 13.84 16.64 -17.03
CA LEU A 223 12.70 16.05 -16.33
C LEU A 223 11.91 17.12 -15.57
N ALA A 224 12.60 18.05 -14.90
CA ALA A 224 11.97 19.15 -14.19
C ALA A 224 11.24 20.15 -15.11
N ALA A 225 11.66 20.25 -16.37
CA ALA A 225 11.04 21.14 -17.37
C ALA A 225 9.85 20.52 -18.12
N LEU A 226 9.49 19.26 -17.84
CA LEU A 226 8.36 18.60 -18.50
C LEU A 226 7.03 19.26 -18.13
N SER A 227 6.21 19.54 -19.13
CA SER A 227 4.80 19.89 -18.93
C SER A 227 3.99 18.61 -18.69
N LEU A 228 3.40 18.53 -17.51
CA LEU A 228 2.62 17.36 -17.11
C LEU A 228 1.12 17.64 -17.18
N PRO A 229 0.28 16.65 -17.58
CA PRO A 229 -1.16 16.82 -17.61
C PRO A 229 -1.75 17.07 -16.22
N SER A 230 -2.74 17.97 -16.16
CA SER A 230 -3.55 18.21 -14.98
C SER A 230 -4.76 17.27 -14.89
N VAL A 231 -5.23 16.75 -16.05
CA VAL A 231 -6.38 15.83 -16.15
C VAL A 231 -6.07 14.70 -17.14
N PRO A 232 -6.02 13.47 -16.66
CA PRO A 232 -5.88 13.07 -15.26
C PRO A 232 -4.55 13.58 -14.67
N ARG A 233 -4.59 14.00 -13.41
CA ARG A 233 -3.41 14.56 -12.73
C ARG A 233 -2.24 13.60 -12.82
N THR A 234 -1.13 14.08 -13.35
CA THR A 234 0.15 13.38 -13.45
C THR A 234 1.23 14.19 -12.77
N THR A 235 2.07 13.56 -11.97
CA THR A 235 3.17 14.24 -11.26
C THR A 235 4.47 13.49 -11.49
N LEU A 236 5.57 14.23 -11.56
CA LEU A 236 6.91 13.69 -11.67
C LEU A 236 7.84 14.47 -10.72
N SER A 237 8.66 13.76 -9.98
CA SER A 237 9.66 14.35 -9.11
C SER A 237 10.98 13.61 -9.24
N VAL A 238 12.08 14.34 -9.37
CA VAL A 238 13.42 13.83 -9.08
C VAL A 238 13.61 13.95 -7.58
N GLY A 239 13.42 12.85 -6.87
CA GLY A 239 13.43 12.82 -5.40
C GLY A 239 14.82 12.76 -4.80
N ARG A 240 15.77 12.13 -5.52
CA ARG A 240 17.15 11.96 -5.07
C ARG A 240 18.09 12.07 -6.27
N ILE A 241 19.27 12.64 -6.05
CA ILE A 241 20.38 12.71 -7.02
C ILE A 241 21.69 12.62 -6.27
N GLY A 242 22.69 11.92 -6.85
CA GLY A 242 24.01 11.77 -6.24
C GLY A 242 25.07 11.40 -7.25
N GLY A 243 26.34 11.53 -6.86
CA GLY A 243 27.50 11.16 -7.67
C GLY A 243 28.75 12.00 -7.38
N GLY A 244 29.88 11.54 -7.90
CA GLY A 244 31.18 12.17 -7.70
C GLY A 244 31.84 11.86 -6.37
N LEU A 245 33.17 11.98 -6.30
CA LEU A 245 33.97 11.69 -5.11
C LEU A 245 34.73 12.93 -4.60
N SER A 246 35.26 13.76 -5.50
CA SER A 246 36.00 14.95 -5.12
C SER A 246 35.86 16.07 -6.17
N VAL A 247 36.11 17.32 -5.76
CA VAL A 247 35.95 18.51 -6.61
C VAL A 247 36.91 18.55 -7.80
N ASN A 248 38.08 17.91 -7.70
CA ASN A 248 39.11 17.88 -8.74
C ASN A 248 39.13 16.57 -9.55
N SER A 249 38.03 15.80 -9.54
CA SER A 249 37.85 14.63 -10.38
C SER A 249 36.71 14.81 -11.38
N ILE A 250 36.83 14.15 -12.54
CA ILE A 250 35.70 13.89 -13.43
C ILE A 250 34.98 12.69 -12.86
N PRO A 251 33.70 12.81 -12.43
CA PRO A 251 32.96 11.71 -11.86
C PRO A 251 32.80 10.55 -12.85
N ASP A 252 33.12 9.34 -12.38
CA ASP A 252 32.91 8.09 -13.10
C ASP A 252 31.48 7.54 -12.91
N SER A 253 30.76 8.00 -11.90
CA SER A 253 29.41 7.56 -11.60
C SER A 253 28.53 8.70 -11.07
N ALA A 254 27.25 8.67 -11.47
CA ALA A 254 26.20 9.51 -10.92
C ALA A 254 24.84 8.83 -11.13
N TRP A 255 23.85 9.19 -10.33
CA TRP A 255 22.53 8.62 -10.43
C TRP A 255 21.45 9.60 -9.99
N LEU A 256 20.20 9.34 -10.40
CA LEU A 256 19.00 10.01 -9.90
C LEU A 256 17.85 9.01 -9.75
N GLU A 257 16.97 9.29 -8.80
CA GLU A 257 15.76 8.52 -8.54
C GLU A 257 14.53 9.39 -8.77
N ILE A 258 13.54 8.79 -9.44
CA ILE A 258 12.36 9.48 -9.96
C ILE A 258 11.12 8.80 -9.43
N ASP A 259 10.14 9.58 -9.01
CA ASP A 259 8.77 9.16 -8.69
C ASP A 259 7.80 9.80 -9.68
N LEU A 260 7.21 8.98 -10.54
CA LEU A 260 6.15 9.34 -11.49
C LEU A 260 4.83 8.79 -10.98
N ARG A 261 3.77 9.60 -10.87
CA ARG A 261 2.45 9.17 -10.42
C ARG A 261 1.34 9.63 -11.35
N SER A 262 0.34 8.78 -11.56
CA SER A 262 -0.89 9.10 -12.31
C SER A 262 -2.03 8.14 -11.97
N THR A 263 -3.26 8.57 -12.23
CA THR A 263 -4.43 7.68 -12.25
C THR A 263 -4.68 7.06 -13.61
N SER A 264 -3.87 7.37 -14.62
CA SER A 264 -3.93 6.84 -15.99
C SER A 264 -2.74 5.93 -16.26
N SER A 265 -2.98 4.67 -16.58
CA SER A 265 -1.93 3.74 -17.03
C SER A 265 -1.24 4.24 -18.30
N ASN A 266 -2.01 4.79 -19.26
CA ASN A 266 -1.45 5.33 -20.48
C ASN A 266 -0.46 6.47 -20.20
N HIS A 267 -0.78 7.38 -19.27
CA HIS A 267 0.14 8.44 -18.89
C HIS A 267 1.40 7.89 -18.21
N LEU A 268 1.26 6.87 -17.35
CA LEU A 268 2.43 6.23 -16.75
C LEU A 268 3.35 5.63 -17.81
N ASP A 269 2.79 4.94 -18.80
CA ASP A 269 3.55 4.29 -19.88
C ASP A 269 4.16 5.32 -20.84
N ASP A 270 3.42 6.38 -21.16
CA ASP A 270 3.91 7.46 -22.04
C ASP A 270 5.09 8.20 -21.40
N PHE A 271 4.93 8.62 -20.13
CA PHE A 271 5.99 9.33 -19.43
C PHE A 271 7.18 8.44 -19.08
N GLU A 272 6.99 7.14 -18.85
CA GLU A 272 8.11 6.20 -18.75
C GLU A 272 8.97 6.22 -20.02
N ARG A 273 8.34 6.20 -21.21
CA ARG A 273 9.08 6.31 -22.50
C ARG A 273 9.83 7.64 -22.61
N VAL A 274 9.20 8.73 -22.18
CA VAL A 274 9.83 10.06 -22.15
C VAL A 274 11.03 10.10 -21.21
N ILE A 275 10.88 9.55 -19.99
CA ILE A 275 11.96 9.45 -19.00
C ILE A 275 13.15 8.67 -19.58
N ARG A 276 12.92 7.50 -20.17
CA ARG A 276 13.96 6.66 -20.79
C ARG A 276 14.68 7.39 -21.91
N ARG A 277 13.94 8.11 -22.76
CA ARG A 277 14.52 8.93 -23.83
C ARG A 277 15.37 10.09 -23.30
N ILE A 278 14.90 10.80 -22.27
CA ILE A 278 15.66 11.90 -21.65
C ILE A 278 16.96 11.38 -21.05
N ALA A 279 16.94 10.24 -20.38
CA ALA A 279 18.13 9.62 -19.81
C ALA A 279 19.17 9.29 -20.88
N GLN A 280 18.74 8.75 -22.03
CA GLN A 280 19.63 8.46 -23.16
C GLN A 280 20.18 9.74 -23.81
N ILE A 281 19.33 10.74 -24.06
CA ILE A 281 19.75 12.03 -24.63
C ILE A 281 20.84 12.68 -23.77
N ALA A 282 20.71 12.66 -22.45
CA ALA A 282 21.72 13.24 -21.56
C ALA A 282 23.07 12.50 -21.65
N ALA A 283 23.05 11.18 -21.80
CA ALA A 283 24.26 10.40 -22.03
C ALA A 283 24.91 10.72 -23.41
N ASP A 284 24.08 10.81 -24.44
CA ASP A 284 24.54 11.07 -25.82
C ASP A 284 25.16 12.46 -25.95
N GLU A 285 24.57 13.48 -25.34
CA GLU A 285 25.11 14.85 -25.35
C GLU A 285 26.40 14.96 -24.58
N GLU A 286 26.58 14.23 -23.49
CA GLU A 286 27.86 14.22 -22.78
C GLU A 286 28.93 13.46 -23.59
N ASN A 287 28.54 12.35 -24.22
CA ASN A 287 29.41 11.59 -25.11
C ASN A 287 29.83 12.38 -26.35
N ALA A 288 28.97 13.25 -26.87
CA ALA A 288 29.33 14.08 -28.04
C ALA A 288 30.46 15.09 -27.76
N LYS A 289 30.69 15.44 -26.49
CA LYS A 289 31.77 16.35 -26.06
C LYS A 289 33.08 15.63 -25.78
N ARG A 290 33.12 14.28 -25.80
CA ARG A 290 34.30 13.53 -25.40
C ARG A 290 35.46 13.67 -26.37
N SER A 291 36.68 13.62 -25.85
CA SER A 291 37.89 13.54 -26.65
C SER A 291 37.99 12.18 -27.36
N LEU A 292 38.62 12.18 -28.56
CA LEU A 292 38.83 10.94 -29.32
C LEU A 292 39.63 9.92 -28.48
N GLY A 293 39.23 8.65 -28.55
CA GLY A 293 39.84 7.55 -27.81
C GLY A 293 39.37 7.40 -26.36
N THR A 294 38.60 8.33 -25.82
CA THR A 294 38.07 8.21 -24.47
C THR A 294 36.84 7.26 -24.47
N ARG A 295 36.75 6.38 -23.45
CA ARG A 295 35.58 5.50 -23.24
C ARG A 295 34.29 6.31 -23.12
N MET A 296 33.21 5.81 -23.71
CA MET A 296 31.89 6.42 -23.62
C MET A 296 31.31 6.26 -22.22
N LEU A 297 30.52 7.22 -21.84
CA LEU A 297 29.57 7.12 -20.72
C LEU A 297 28.39 6.25 -21.13
N THR A 298 27.97 5.39 -20.23
CA THR A 298 26.78 4.52 -20.38
C THR A 298 25.68 4.93 -19.42
N VAL A 299 24.44 4.64 -19.77
CA VAL A 299 23.27 4.85 -18.93
C VAL A 299 22.55 3.51 -18.70
N SER A 300 22.12 3.27 -17.48
CA SER A 300 21.20 2.18 -17.11
C SER A 300 19.99 2.74 -16.40
N ILE A 301 18.83 2.12 -16.62
CA ILE A 301 17.56 2.54 -16.03
C ILE A 301 16.91 1.30 -15.40
N GLU A 302 16.85 1.32 -14.07
CA GLU A 302 16.26 0.28 -13.26
C GLU A 302 14.90 0.72 -12.75
N SER A 303 13.89 -0.15 -12.84
CA SER A 303 12.62 0.06 -12.15
C SER A 303 12.76 -0.34 -10.69
N ILE A 304 12.58 0.62 -9.78
CA ILE A 304 12.67 0.42 -8.34
C ILE A 304 11.29 0.45 -7.67
N GLY A 305 10.21 0.47 -8.46
CA GLY A 305 8.83 0.35 -8.00
C GLY A 305 7.84 0.64 -9.12
N ALA A 306 6.73 -0.10 -9.12
CA ALA A 306 5.67 0.01 -10.13
C ALA A 306 4.32 -0.37 -9.52
N ARG A 307 3.61 0.58 -8.94
CA ARG A 307 2.26 0.38 -8.44
C ARG A 307 1.25 0.59 -9.57
N PRO A 308 0.31 -0.33 -9.80
CA PRO A 308 -0.70 -0.17 -10.84
C PRO A 308 -1.74 0.87 -10.44
N CYS A 309 -2.46 1.42 -11.42
CA CYS A 309 -3.61 2.28 -11.21
C CYS A 309 -4.88 1.67 -11.76
N GLY A 310 -6.02 2.23 -11.38
CA GLY A 310 -7.34 1.81 -11.84
C GLY A 310 -8.44 2.39 -10.99
N GLU A 311 -9.67 1.93 -11.23
CA GLU A 311 -10.84 2.39 -10.50
C GLU A 311 -11.88 1.29 -10.39
N THR A 312 -12.42 1.08 -9.19
CA THR A 312 -13.73 0.43 -9.02
C THR A 312 -14.78 1.50 -9.22
N SER A 313 -15.66 1.33 -10.22
CA SER A 313 -16.69 2.35 -10.52
C SER A 313 -17.45 2.77 -9.26
N PRO A 314 -17.74 4.07 -9.09
CA PRO A 314 -18.60 4.53 -7.99
C PRO A 314 -19.98 3.83 -8.01
N ASP A 315 -20.47 3.43 -9.17
CA ASP A 315 -21.76 2.73 -9.33
C ASP A 315 -21.68 1.22 -9.04
N HIS A 316 -20.47 0.69 -8.86
CA HIS A 316 -20.31 -0.73 -8.55
C HIS A 316 -20.91 -1.06 -7.17
N GLN A 317 -21.56 -2.23 -7.05
CA GLN A 317 -22.28 -2.65 -5.82
C GLN A 317 -21.39 -2.58 -4.57
N LEU A 318 -20.10 -2.92 -4.65
CA LEU A 318 -19.17 -2.84 -3.52
C LEU A 318 -19.02 -1.41 -3.00
N VAL A 319 -18.84 -0.43 -3.90
CA VAL A 319 -18.70 0.99 -3.56
C VAL A 319 -20.03 1.53 -3.00
N GLN A 320 -21.16 1.19 -3.64
CA GLN A 320 -22.48 1.58 -3.14
C GLN A 320 -22.77 0.98 -1.76
N SER A 321 -22.39 -0.28 -1.52
CA SER A 321 -22.51 -0.90 -0.19
C SER A 321 -21.64 -0.21 0.85
N ALA A 322 -20.43 0.23 0.48
CA ALA A 322 -19.55 0.99 1.38
C ALA A 322 -20.12 2.38 1.70
N ILE A 323 -20.69 3.08 0.70
CA ILE A 323 -21.39 4.36 0.87
C ILE A 323 -22.57 4.20 1.85
N GLU A 324 -23.41 3.20 1.61
CA GLU A 324 -24.59 2.94 2.44
C GLU A 324 -24.18 2.53 3.86
N ALA A 325 -23.21 1.64 4.02
CA ALA A 325 -22.70 1.23 5.34
C ALA A 325 -22.13 2.42 6.12
N THR A 326 -21.47 3.36 5.45
CA THR A 326 -20.96 4.59 6.07
C THR A 326 -22.10 5.47 6.58
N ARG A 327 -23.17 5.62 5.80
CA ARG A 327 -24.37 6.39 6.21
C ARG A 327 -25.12 5.73 7.37
N LEU A 328 -25.24 4.39 7.34
CA LEU A 328 -25.94 3.62 8.39
C LEU A 328 -25.27 3.73 9.76
N VAL A 329 -23.96 3.96 9.80
CA VAL A 329 -23.24 4.25 11.05
C VAL A 329 -23.17 5.75 11.39
N GLY A 330 -23.94 6.59 10.70
CA GLY A 330 -24.04 8.03 10.98
C GLY A 330 -22.84 8.85 10.51
N ARG A 331 -22.14 8.38 9.45
CA ARG A 331 -20.98 9.06 8.88
C ARG A 331 -21.24 9.52 7.45
N HIS A 332 -20.39 10.47 6.97
CA HIS A 332 -20.46 10.99 5.61
C HIS A 332 -19.47 10.25 4.71
N PRO A 333 -19.93 9.52 3.66
CA PRO A 333 -19.02 8.82 2.77
C PRO A 333 -18.18 9.80 1.94
N ASP A 334 -16.87 9.62 1.96
CA ASP A 334 -15.87 10.36 1.19
C ASP A 334 -15.19 9.43 0.18
N LEU A 335 -15.54 9.59 -1.12
CA LEU A 335 -14.92 8.82 -2.20
C LEU A 335 -13.52 9.38 -2.51
N ALA A 336 -12.51 8.55 -2.33
CA ALA A 336 -11.13 8.98 -2.31
C ALA A 336 -10.22 8.22 -3.29
N LEU A 337 -9.04 8.77 -3.47
CA LEU A 337 -7.92 8.25 -4.22
C LEU A 337 -6.74 8.04 -3.27
N ALA A 338 -6.12 6.86 -3.30
CA ALA A 338 -4.84 6.59 -2.63
C ALA A 338 -4.08 5.47 -3.33
N SER A 339 -2.89 5.15 -2.82
CA SER A 339 -2.10 3.99 -3.23
C SER A 339 -2.03 3.03 -2.04
N THR A 340 -2.65 1.87 -2.16
CA THR A 340 -2.79 0.85 -1.13
C THR A 340 -2.74 -0.55 -1.76
N ASP A 341 -2.83 -1.60 -0.97
CA ASP A 341 -2.98 -2.98 -1.47
C ASP A 341 -4.16 -3.15 -2.45
N ALA A 342 -5.21 -2.32 -2.33
CA ALA A 342 -6.34 -2.34 -3.25
C ALA A 342 -5.97 -1.98 -4.71
N ASN A 343 -4.81 -1.33 -4.94
CA ASN A 343 -4.34 -1.02 -6.30
C ASN A 343 -4.25 -2.27 -7.17
N VAL A 344 -3.78 -3.37 -6.58
CA VAL A 344 -3.52 -4.61 -7.35
C VAL A 344 -4.81 -5.23 -7.86
N PRO A 345 -5.80 -5.62 -7.02
CA PRO A 345 -7.05 -6.18 -7.51
C PRO A 345 -7.82 -5.21 -8.41
N ILE A 346 -7.86 -3.90 -8.10
CA ILE A 346 -8.49 -2.89 -8.96
C ILE A 346 -7.91 -2.93 -10.38
N SER A 347 -6.58 -2.98 -10.51
CA SER A 347 -5.91 -3.01 -11.82
C SER A 347 -6.17 -4.28 -12.63
N GLN A 348 -6.58 -5.35 -11.97
CA GLN A 348 -6.93 -6.63 -12.58
C GLN A 348 -8.44 -6.76 -12.89
N GLY A 349 -9.22 -5.71 -12.64
CA GLY A 349 -10.67 -5.71 -12.82
C GLY A 349 -11.44 -6.42 -11.70
N ILE A 350 -10.78 -6.78 -10.60
CA ILE A 350 -11.44 -7.30 -9.40
C ILE A 350 -11.98 -6.11 -8.61
N PRO A 351 -13.28 -6.07 -8.30
CA PRO A 351 -13.86 -5.01 -7.50
C PRO A 351 -13.15 -4.89 -6.14
N ALA A 352 -12.55 -3.74 -5.87
CA ALA A 352 -11.84 -3.53 -4.61
C ALA A 352 -11.95 -2.09 -4.10
N ILE A 353 -11.88 -1.96 -2.78
CA ILE A 353 -11.80 -0.68 -2.07
C ILE A 353 -10.80 -0.79 -0.93
N ALA A 354 -10.24 0.34 -0.50
CA ALA A 354 -9.61 0.42 0.81
C ALA A 354 -10.41 1.36 1.71
N ILE A 355 -10.50 1.01 2.99
CA ILE A 355 -11.24 1.78 4.00
C ILE A 355 -10.43 1.87 5.29
N GLY A 356 -10.62 2.95 6.04
CA GLY A 356 -10.13 3.05 7.40
C GLY A 356 -10.89 2.11 8.35
N ALA A 357 -10.21 1.68 9.39
CA ALA A 357 -10.66 0.70 10.36
C ALA A 357 -11.22 1.34 11.65
N GLY A 358 -11.74 2.57 11.56
CA GLY A 358 -12.33 3.32 12.65
C GLY A 358 -11.30 4.05 13.54
N GLY A 359 -11.80 4.94 14.38
CA GLY A 359 -10.97 5.83 15.16
C GLY A 359 -10.43 7.02 14.34
N ARG A 360 -9.47 7.71 14.90
CA ARG A 360 -8.72 8.80 14.24
C ARG A 360 -7.24 8.53 14.38
N GLY A 361 -6.48 8.83 13.36
CA GLY A 361 -5.03 8.68 13.35
C GLY A 361 -4.35 9.80 12.60
N GLY A 362 -3.06 9.95 12.80
CA GLY A 362 -2.27 10.94 12.09
C GLY A 362 -0.79 10.75 12.28
N ASP A 363 -0.01 11.59 11.61
CA ASP A 363 1.46 11.60 11.63
C ASP A 363 2.07 10.24 11.25
N ALA A 364 1.36 9.46 10.38
CA ALA A 364 1.85 8.19 9.85
C ALA A 364 3.28 8.36 9.27
N HIS A 365 4.10 7.30 9.36
CA HIS A 365 5.50 7.29 8.94
C HIS A 365 6.43 8.18 9.79
N THR A 366 5.99 8.58 10.99
CA THR A 366 6.82 9.30 11.95
C THR A 366 6.80 8.63 13.33
N HIS A 367 7.81 8.92 14.16
CA HIS A 367 7.83 8.47 15.57
C HIS A 367 6.72 9.10 16.43
N ALA A 368 6.05 10.14 15.93
CA ALA A 368 4.93 10.83 16.56
C ALA A 368 3.57 10.32 16.08
N GLU A 369 3.56 9.24 15.31
CA GLU A 369 2.33 8.61 14.84
C GLU A 369 1.38 8.33 16.00
N TRP A 370 0.10 8.61 15.80
CA TRP A 370 -0.88 8.52 16.86
C TRP A 370 -2.21 7.92 16.42
N PHE A 371 -2.95 7.40 17.40
CA PHE A 371 -4.29 6.89 17.24
C PHE A 371 -5.17 7.28 18.42
N ASP A 372 -6.36 7.82 18.15
CA ASP A 372 -7.43 8.08 19.11
C ASP A 372 -8.61 7.16 18.80
N ASN A 373 -9.08 6.39 19.80
CA ASN A 373 -10.21 5.46 19.60
C ASN A 373 -11.59 6.17 19.61
N VAL A 374 -11.64 7.38 19.07
CA VAL A 374 -12.90 8.13 18.94
C VAL A 374 -13.77 7.47 17.89
N HIS A 375 -14.93 6.96 18.31
CA HIS A 375 -15.83 6.21 17.43
C HIS A 375 -15.22 4.96 16.77
N GLY A 376 -14.20 4.35 17.38
CA GLY A 376 -13.53 3.18 16.82
C GLY A 376 -14.47 2.01 16.55
N THR A 377 -15.42 1.76 17.44
CA THR A 377 -16.46 0.73 17.28
C THR A 377 -17.38 0.95 16.07
N ILE A 378 -17.63 2.22 15.70
CA ILE A 378 -18.41 2.59 14.52
C ILE A 378 -17.69 2.13 13.25
N GLY A 379 -16.37 2.37 13.15
CA GLY A 379 -15.59 1.91 12.02
C GLY A 379 -15.51 0.40 11.90
N VAL A 380 -15.42 -0.31 13.03
CA VAL A 380 -15.46 -1.80 13.03
C VAL A 380 -16.82 -2.31 12.55
N ALA A 381 -17.93 -1.74 13.03
CA ALA A 381 -19.29 -2.10 12.59
C ALA A 381 -19.49 -1.80 11.08
N ARG A 382 -18.97 -0.66 10.60
CA ARG A 382 -18.94 -0.30 9.18
C ARG A 382 -18.19 -1.35 8.36
N ALA A 383 -16.97 -1.71 8.77
CA ALA A 383 -16.16 -2.71 8.08
C ALA A 383 -16.87 -4.07 8.01
N LEU A 384 -17.44 -4.56 9.12
CA LEU A 384 -18.21 -5.80 9.14
C LEU A 384 -19.41 -5.74 8.17
N THR A 385 -20.14 -4.62 8.17
CA THR A 385 -21.29 -4.44 7.28
C THR A 385 -20.89 -4.50 5.80
N ILE A 386 -19.80 -3.84 5.41
CA ILE A 386 -19.29 -3.84 4.03
C ILE A 386 -18.87 -5.26 3.61
N VAL A 387 -18.09 -5.93 4.45
CA VAL A 387 -17.62 -7.30 4.19
C VAL A 387 -18.80 -8.26 4.02
N MET A 388 -19.78 -8.22 4.93
CA MET A 388 -20.93 -9.13 4.89
C MET A 388 -21.94 -8.76 3.80
N ALA A 389 -22.04 -7.50 3.39
CA ALA A 389 -22.80 -7.12 2.21
C ALA A 389 -22.18 -7.72 0.92
N ALA A 390 -20.84 -7.73 0.81
CA ALA A 390 -20.13 -8.35 -0.30
C ALA A 390 -20.18 -9.89 -0.27
N ALA A 391 -20.01 -10.50 0.91
CA ALA A 391 -20.01 -11.96 1.07
C ALA A 391 -21.41 -12.58 1.07
N GLY A 392 -22.43 -11.80 1.41
CA GLY A 392 -23.80 -12.24 1.68
C GLY A 392 -23.94 -12.85 3.08
N VAL A 393 -24.87 -12.35 3.88
CA VAL A 393 -25.25 -12.97 5.15
C VAL A 393 -26.07 -14.24 4.85
N ALA A 394 -25.81 -15.32 5.57
CA ALA A 394 -26.45 -16.63 5.42
C ALA A 394 -27.41 -16.93 6.56
#